data_af0078dd51f4540e48035c9a206e4153
#
_entry.id   af0078dd51f4540e48035c9a206e4153
#
_cell.length_a   1.000
_cell.length_b   1.000
_cell.length_c   1.000
_cell.angle_alpha   90.00
_cell.angle_beta   90.00
_cell.angle_gamma   90.00
#
_symmetry.space_group_name_H-M   'P 1'
#
loop_
_entity.id
_entity.type
_entity.pdbx_description
1 polymer ?
#
loop_
_entity_poly.entity_id
_entity_poly.type
_entity_poly.pdbx_seq_one_letter_code
_entity_poly.pdbx_strand_id
1 'polypeptide(L)'
;MKKRLILVSLDALSTTDFSLVKNLPHFKTMIENGAYCPKEYSVYPSLTFPCHATISTGCRPGTHGIVSNYLFDPYRKIPHWNFYAANLKKKGLWDYANQNGKTVLNMSWPVTSGAKIRWSMPEMTPVKPKVWTTANFFRQLEVFRRYGTPLFAVQSFLAERGLMKNWLTGKQPDLDRHITTQFQRAVRQYPYDIAMLHVYGMDNAKHTYGIDSPEAHSFLKFYDDFLGNLIAYVDERKQAGESICLMVTGDHSQLPVNKAIYLNMLLNHIGLCRYKGGKLADWDAIFAPCDGSAYLYVKHPGQTAAVVHRVHKALAE
;
A
#
# COMPACT_ATOMS: atom_id res chain seq x y z
N MET A 1 23.36 2.22 -23.26
CA MET A 1 22.70 1.10 -22.55
C MET A 1 21.39 1.61 -21.94
N LYS A 2 20.26 0.95 -22.21
CA LYS A 2 18.96 1.33 -21.66
C LYS A 2 18.93 0.96 -20.19
N LYS A 3 18.71 1.96 -19.30
CA LYS A 3 18.57 1.76 -17.84
C LYS A 3 17.10 1.60 -17.48
N ARG A 4 16.78 0.62 -16.67
CA ARG A 4 15.42 0.35 -16.15
C ARG A 4 15.46 0.17 -14.65
N LEU A 5 14.32 0.39 -14.00
CA LEU A 5 14.11 0.13 -12.58
C LEU A 5 12.92 -0.84 -12.40
N ILE A 6 13.11 -1.86 -11.59
CA ILE A 6 12.04 -2.66 -11.00
C ILE A 6 12.03 -2.36 -9.51
N LEU A 7 10.93 -1.80 -9.02
CA LEU A 7 10.71 -1.45 -7.62
C LEU A 7 9.61 -2.35 -7.05
N VAL A 8 9.96 -3.16 -6.06
CA VAL A 8 9.05 -4.09 -5.38
C VAL A 8 8.90 -3.65 -3.93
N SER A 9 7.67 -3.41 -3.50
CA SER A 9 7.32 -3.19 -2.09
C SER A 9 6.63 -4.43 -1.54
N LEU A 10 7.20 -4.95 -0.45
CA LEU A 10 6.67 -6.07 0.32
C LEU A 10 6.08 -5.50 1.61
N ASP A 11 4.75 -5.40 1.67
CA ASP A 11 4.03 -4.75 2.78
C ASP A 11 4.38 -5.39 4.13
N ALA A 12 4.69 -4.55 5.09
CA ALA A 12 5.14 -4.90 6.44
C ALA A 12 6.45 -5.72 6.51
N LEU A 13 7.26 -5.77 5.44
CA LEU A 13 8.64 -6.27 5.54
C LEU A 13 9.46 -5.31 6.39
N SER A 14 10.01 -5.80 7.49
CA SER A 14 10.59 -4.95 8.51
C SER A 14 11.96 -5.44 9.01
N THR A 15 12.61 -4.61 9.81
CA THR A 15 13.89 -4.96 10.47
C THR A 15 13.81 -6.25 11.26
N THR A 16 12.68 -6.57 11.88
CA THR A 16 12.50 -7.81 12.66
C THR A 16 12.55 -9.06 11.79
N ASP A 17 12.13 -8.97 10.53
CA ASP A 17 12.17 -10.09 9.58
C ASP A 17 13.58 -10.34 9.04
N PHE A 18 14.50 -9.37 9.17
CA PHE A 18 15.83 -9.43 8.54
C PHE A 18 16.66 -10.64 8.96
N SER A 19 16.52 -11.09 10.21
CA SER A 19 17.20 -12.29 10.70
C SER A 19 16.85 -13.57 9.93
N LEU A 20 15.62 -13.64 9.41
CA LEU A 20 15.12 -14.73 8.56
C LEU A 20 15.48 -14.47 7.09
N VAL A 21 15.19 -13.27 6.60
CA VAL A 21 15.39 -12.83 5.20
C VAL A 21 16.81 -13.04 4.72
N LYS A 22 17.83 -12.68 5.52
CA LYS A 22 19.25 -12.83 5.15
C LYS A 22 19.71 -14.26 4.89
N ASN A 23 18.92 -15.25 5.33
CA ASN A 23 19.22 -16.67 5.16
C ASN A 23 18.43 -17.30 3.98
N LEU A 24 17.47 -16.58 3.40
CA LEU A 24 16.72 -17.04 2.25
C LEU A 24 17.57 -16.88 0.98
N PRO A 25 17.60 -17.90 0.08
CA PRO A 25 18.57 -17.97 -1.02
C PRO A 25 18.64 -16.73 -1.92
N HIS A 26 17.49 -16.21 -2.34
CA HIS A 26 17.44 -15.13 -3.32
C HIS A 26 17.59 -13.75 -2.66
N PHE A 27 17.04 -13.54 -1.47
CA PHE A 27 17.35 -12.36 -0.66
C PHE A 27 18.84 -12.30 -0.33
N LYS A 28 19.45 -13.43 0.06
CA LYS A 28 20.90 -13.54 0.30
C LYS A 28 21.68 -13.13 -0.94
N THR A 29 21.30 -13.64 -2.12
CA THR A 29 21.92 -13.26 -3.41
C THR A 29 21.86 -11.74 -3.63
N MET A 30 20.72 -11.10 -3.34
CA MET A 30 20.58 -9.64 -3.47
C MET A 30 21.47 -8.88 -2.48
N ILE A 31 21.56 -9.35 -1.24
CA ILE A 31 22.39 -8.76 -0.18
C ILE A 31 23.88 -8.85 -0.55
N GLU A 32 24.33 -10.00 -1.02
CA GLU A 32 25.75 -10.26 -1.35
C GLU A 32 26.20 -9.54 -2.63
N ASN A 33 25.31 -9.35 -3.61
CA ASN A 33 25.64 -8.77 -4.91
C ASN A 33 25.14 -7.32 -5.11
N GLY A 34 24.54 -6.73 -4.07
CA GLY A 34 23.97 -5.38 -4.13
C GLY A 34 24.26 -4.54 -2.90
N ALA A 35 23.48 -3.48 -2.75
CA ALA A 35 23.47 -2.66 -1.54
C ALA A 35 22.22 -2.96 -0.72
N TYR A 36 22.32 -2.97 0.60
CA TYR A 36 21.19 -3.20 1.47
C TYR A 36 21.22 -2.31 2.71
N CYS A 37 20.04 -2.04 3.28
CA CYS A 37 19.87 -1.32 4.52
C CYS A 37 18.91 -2.13 5.42
N PRO A 38 19.38 -2.74 6.51
CA PRO A 38 18.54 -3.55 7.39
C PRO A 38 17.73 -2.73 8.38
N LYS A 39 18.00 -1.43 8.50
CA LYS A 39 17.34 -0.50 9.43
C LYS A 39 16.94 0.75 8.67
N GLU A 40 15.74 0.75 8.14
CA GLU A 40 15.13 1.91 7.51
C GLU A 40 14.06 2.50 8.43
N TYR A 41 14.05 3.83 8.56
CA TYR A 41 13.02 4.53 9.31
C TYR A 41 11.87 4.90 8.37
N SER A 42 10.69 4.36 8.67
CA SER A 42 9.48 4.76 7.97
C SER A 42 9.06 6.19 8.32
N VAL A 43 8.09 6.71 7.60
CA VAL A 43 7.50 8.03 7.89
C VAL A 43 6.45 7.93 8.99
N TYR A 44 6.03 9.07 9.53
CA TYR A 44 4.93 9.15 10.48
C TYR A 44 3.72 9.86 9.86
N PRO A 45 2.51 9.25 9.91
CA PRO A 45 2.22 7.91 10.42
C PRO A 45 2.77 6.81 9.49
N SER A 46 3.18 5.71 10.12
CA SER A 46 3.80 4.57 9.49
C SER A 46 2.72 3.60 9.01
N LEU A 47 2.04 3.97 7.92
CA LEU A 47 0.92 3.26 7.31
C LEU A 47 1.18 3.08 5.82
N THR A 48 0.57 2.06 5.21
CA THR A 48 0.77 1.68 3.81
C THR A 48 0.68 2.86 2.83
N PHE A 49 -0.42 3.62 2.85
CA PHE A 49 -0.63 4.70 1.87
C PHE A 49 0.27 5.92 2.10
N PRO A 50 0.46 6.44 3.33
CA PRO A 50 1.46 7.48 3.61
C PRO A 50 2.89 7.09 3.21
N CYS A 51 3.30 5.84 3.47
CA CYS A 51 4.63 5.34 3.14
C CYS A 51 4.83 5.25 1.62
N HIS A 52 3.90 4.63 0.89
CA HIS A 52 3.97 4.51 -0.56
C HIS A 52 3.87 5.87 -1.28
N ALA A 53 3.06 6.80 -0.75
CA ALA A 53 3.05 8.17 -1.24
C ALA A 53 4.39 8.87 -1.03
N THR A 54 5.06 8.61 0.11
CA THR A 54 6.42 9.12 0.39
C THR A 54 7.44 8.53 -0.57
N ILE A 55 7.45 7.21 -0.77
CA ILE A 55 8.36 6.54 -1.72
C ILE A 55 8.15 7.10 -3.14
N SER A 56 6.90 7.30 -3.54
CA SER A 56 6.56 7.77 -4.89
C SER A 56 6.87 9.24 -5.14
N THR A 57 6.79 10.11 -4.11
CA THR A 57 6.91 11.56 -4.26
C THR A 57 8.23 12.12 -3.75
N GLY A 58 8.98 11.34 -2.95
CA GLY A 58 10.15 11.82 -2.22
C GLY A 58 9.83 12.87 -1.14
N CYS A 59 8.56 12.99 -0.73
CA CYS A 59 8.10 14.00 0.21
C CYS A 59 7.52 13.35 1.47
N ARG A 60 7.50 14.08 2.59
CA ARG A 60 6.85 13.63 3.83
C ARG A 60 5.32 13.76 3.76
N PRO A 61 4.54 13.01 4.59
CA PRO A 61 3.07 13.02 4.60
C PRO A 61 2.44 14.42 4.66
N GLY A 62 2.94 15.31 5.48
CA GLY A 62 2.46 16.70 5.55
C GLY A 62 2.65 17.50 4.26
N THR A 63 3.60 17.10 3.41
CA THR A 63 3.90 17.77 2.13
C THR A 63 3.11 17.17 0.98
N HIS A 64 3.04 15.84 0.86
CA HIS A 64 2.28 15.18 -0.21
C HIS A 64 0.79 15.01 0.11
N GLY A 65 0.37 15.22 1.37
CA GLY A 65 -1.03 15.30 1.78
C GLY A 65 -1.72 13.98 2.09
N ILE A 66 -1.07 12.84 1.91
CA ILE A 66 -1.59 11.52 2.28
C ILE A 66 -1.13 11.22 3.70
N VAL A 67 -1.99 11.44 4.67
CA VAL A 67 -1.67 11.36 6.10
C VAL A 67 -2.34 10.16 6.78
N SER A 68 -3.12 9.38 6.05
CA SER A 68 -3.79 8.16 6.55
C SER A 68 -4.11 7.23 5.38
N ASN A 69 -4.32 5.95 5.67
CA ASN A 69 -4.88 4.99 4.72
C ASN A 69 -6.30 5.38 4.27
N TYR A 70 -6.99 6.17 5.10
CA TYR A 70 -8.39 6.53 4.87
C TYR A 70 -8.58 8.04 4.66
N LEU A 71 -9.58 8.37 3.85
CA LEU A 71 -10.09 9.74 3.76
C LEU A 71 -10.89 10.07 5.03
N PHE A 72 -10.64 11.25 5.58
CA PHE A 72 -11.36 11.71 6.76
C PHE A 72 -12.82 12.01 6.42
N ASP A 73 -13.74 11.26 7.04
CA ASP A 73 -15.18 11.48 7.03
C ASP A 73 -15.75 10.95 8.35
N PRO A 74 -16.01 11.85 9.33
CA PRO A 74 -16.40 11.45 10.69
C PRO A 74 -17.78 10.81 10.77
N TYR A 75 -18.65 11.03 9.77
CA TYR A 75 -20.01 10.48 9.75
C TYR A 75 -20.09 9.11 9.06
N ARG A 76 -19.01 8.69 8.40
CA ARG A 76 -19.02 7.46 7.63
C ARG A 76 -18.61 6.28 8.48
N LYS A 77 -19.49 5.24 8.53
CA LYS A 77 -19.23 4.01 9.27
C LYS A 77 -18.08 3.18 8.67
N ILE A 78 -17.98 3.16 7.34
CA ILE A 78 -16.92 2.46 6.60
C ILE A 78 -16.11 3.53 5.86
N PRO A 79 -14.88 3.81 6.29
CA PRO A 79 -14.08 4.86 5.67
C PRO A 79 -13.73 4.52 4.21
N HIS A 80 -13.57 5.55 3.39
CA HIS A 80 -13.00 5.40 2.06
C HIS A 80 -11.48 5.33 2.14
N TRP A 81 -10.92 4.35 1.45
CA TRP A 81 -9.47 4.27 1.27
C TRP A 81 -8.95 5.41 0.41
N ASN A 82 -7.73 5.81 0.66
CA ASN A 82 -7.06 6.93 -0.02
C ASN A 82 -6.39 6.48 -1.34
N PHE A 83 -7.13 5.77 -2.20
CA PHE A 83 -6.61 5.14 -3.42
C PHE A 83 -6.12 6.11 -4.50
N TYR A 84 -6.62 7.35 -4.51
CA TYR A 84 -6.58 8.20 -5.69
C TYR A 84 -5.32 9.05 -5.78
N ALA A 85 -4.64 9.01 -6.93
CA ALA A 85 -3.51 9.88 -7.24
C ALA A 85 -3.87 11.38 -7.19
N ALA A 86 -5.14 11.71 -7.46
CA ALA A 86 -5.65 13.08 -7.36
C ALA A 86 -5.58 13.68 -5.95
N ASN A 87 -5.44 12.84 -4.91
CA ASN A 87 -5.29 13.30 -3.53
C ASN A 87 -3.85 13.71 -3.19
N LEU A 88 -2.88 13.37 -4.04
CA LEU A 88 -1.49 13.81 -3.88
C LEU A 88 -1.36 15.30 -4.18
N LYS A 89 -0.75 16.04 -3.27
CA LYS A 89 -0.40 17.47 -3.45
C LYS A 89 0.95 17.65 -4.15
N LYS A 90 1.67 16.56 -4.43
CA LYS A 90 2.97 16.55 -5.10
C LYS A 90 2.98 15.54 -6.24
N LYS A 91 3.80 15.77 -7.24
CA LYS A 91 4.00 14.86 -8.36
C LYS A 91 4.59 13.54 -7.87
N GLY A 92 4.05 12.45 -8.37
CA GLY A 92 4.61 11.12 -8.17
C GLY A 92 5.73 10.79 -9.18
N LEU A 93 6.45 9.72 -8.93
CA LEU A 93 7.51 9.20 -9.81
C LEU A 93 7.04 9.05 -11.26
N TRP A 94 5.79 8.64 -11.47
CA TRP A 94 5.17 8.50 -12.79
C TRP A 94 5.02 9.83 -13.53
N ASP A 95 4.77 10.93 -12.83
CA ASP A 95 4.65 12.25 -13.46
C ASP A 95 6.00 12.73 -13.98
N TYR A 96 7.07 12.54 -13.19
CA TYR A 96 8.45 12.84 -13.61
C TYR A 96 8.90 11.92 -14.74
N ALA A 97 8.56 10.62 -14.68
CA ALA A 97 8.84 9.68 -15.74
C ALA A 97 8.20 10.13 -17.07
N ASN A 98 6.90 10.46 -17.05
CA ASN A 98 6.18 10.94 -18.22
C ASN A 98 6.77 12.23 -18.81
N GLN A 99 7.17 13.19 -17.95
CA GLN A 99 7.80 14.44 -18.38
C GLN A 99 9.15 14.20 -19.11
N ASN A 100 9.80 13.08 -18.83
CA ASN A 100 11.06 12.68 -19.44
C ASN A 100 10.89 11.58 -20.52
N GLY A 101 9.67 11.39 -21.04
CA GLY A 101 9.39 10.40 -22.08
C GLY A 101 9.59 8.95 -21.64
N LYS A 102 9.57 8.69 -20.32
CA LYS A 102 9.73 7.36 -19.72
C LYS A 102 8.40 6.68 -19.50
N THR A 103 8.38 5.38 -19.68
CA THR A 103 7.18 4.55 -19.50
C THR A 103 7.18 3.88 -18.14
N VAL A 104 6.05 4.01 -17.43
CA VAL A 104 5.82 3.33 -16.14
C VAL A 104 4.85 2.18 -16.32
N LEU A 105 5.17 1.05 -15.68
CA LEU A 105 4.31 -0.09 -15.44
C LEU A 105 4.02 -0.14 -13.93
N ASN A 106 2.76 -0.23 -13.57
CA ASN A 106 2.29 -0.26 -12.19
C ASN A 106 1.39 -1.46 -11.94
N MET A 107 1.66 -2.18 -10.86
CA MET A 107 0.79 -3.23 -10.37
C MET A 107 0.61 -3.10 -8.87
N SER A 108 -0.62 -2.84 -8.45
CA SER A 108 -1.06 -2.71 -7.05
C SER A 108 -0.33 -1.65 -6.20
N TRP A 109 0.39 -0.70 -6.83
CA TRP A 109 1.03 0.36 -6.04
C TRP A 109 -0.01 1.32 -5.47
N PRO A 110 0.02 1.58 -4.13
CA PRO A 110 -0.91 2.48 -3.46
C PRO A 110 -0.91 3.91 -4.03
N VAL A 111 -2.04 4.60 -3.90
CA VAL A 111 -2.24 5.99 -4.30
C VAL A 111 -1.99 6.24 -5.80
N THR A 112 -2.18 5.22 -6.65
CA THR A 112 -1.99 5.35 -8.11
C THR A 112 -3.28 5.30 -8.92
N SER A 113 -4.44 5.15 -8.26
CA SER A 113 -5.74 5.11 -8.96
C SER A 113 -6.00 6.40 -9.72
N GLY A 114 -6.17 6.31 -11.04
CA GLY A 114 -6.36 7.46 -11.91
C GLY A 114 -5.09 8.23 -12.27
N ALA A 115 -3.91 7.76 -11.85
CA ALA A 115 -2.63 8.31 -12.29
C ALA A 115 -2.42 8.10 -13.79
N LYS A 116 -1.74 9.03 -14.46
CA LYS A 116 -1.35 8.90 -15.87
C LYS A 116 -0.19 7.91 -16.02
N ILE A 117 -0.46 6.63 -15.89
CA ILE A 117 0.49 5.53 -16.03
C ILE A 117 0.09 4.68 -17.23
N ARG A 118 1.05 4.37 -18.10
CA ARG A 118 0.78 3.68 -19.37
C ARG A 118 0.23 2.26 -19.16
N TRP A 119 0.80 1.52 -18.24
CA TRP A 119 0.39 0.14 -17.92
C TRP A 119 0.07 0.09 -16.43
N SER A 120 -1.21 0.19 -16.06
CA SER A 120 -1.61 0.31 -14.66
C SER A 120 -2.76 -0.62 -14.29
N MET A 121 -2.49 -1.44 -13.29
CA MET A 121 -3.48 -2.08 -12.42
C MET A 121 -3.30 -1.49 -11.02
N PRO A 122 -4.00 -0.40 -10.68
CA PRO A 122 -3.84 0.25 -9.38
C PRO A 122 -4.38 -0.63 -8.26
N GLU A 123 -3.85 -0.45 -7.06
CA GLU A 123 -4.47 -1.01 -5.87
C GLU A 123 -5.83 -0.34 -5.66
N MET A 124 -6.87 -1.11 -5.91
CA MET A 124 -8.23 -0.66 -5.70
C MET A 124 -9.15 -1.85 -5.51
N THR A 125 -9.58 -2.05 -4.28
CA THR A 125 -10.55 -3.08 -3.94
C THR A 125 -11.88 -2.40 -3.64
N PRO A 126 -12.82 -2.28 -4.59
CA PRO A 126 -14.04 -1.46 -4.42
C PRO A 126 -15.00 -2.15 -3.52
N VAL A 127 -15.05 -2.92 -2.79
CA VAL A 127 -15.91 -3.73 -1.90
C VAL A 127 -15.44 -5.18 -1.93
N LYS A 128 -14.97 -5.69 -0.80
CA LYS A 128 -14.72 -7.12 -0.68
C LYS A 128 -16.04 -7.85 -0.93
N PRO A 129 -16.26 -8.47 -2.09
CA PRO A 129 -17.46 -9.22 -2.31
C PRO A 129 -17.39 -10.44 -1.39
N LYS A 130 -18.39 -10.59 -0.52
CA LYS A 130 -18.52 -11.81 0.30
C LYS A 130 -18.68 -13.07 -0.56
N VAL A 131 -19.18 -12.89 -1.78
CA VAL A 131 -19.42 -13.97 -2.75
C VAL A 131 -19.06 -13.44 -4.15
N TRP A 132 -18.37 -14.26 -4.95
CA TRP A 132 -18.11 -13.95 -6.34
C TRP A 132 -19.43 -13.97 -7.14
N THR A 133 -19.71 -12.88 -7.85
CA THR A 133 -20.83 -12.74 -8.76
C THR A 133 -20.38 -12.09 -10.05
N THR A 134 -21.11 -12.36 -11.16
CA THR A 134 -20.87 -11.71 -12.45
C THR A 134 -20.93 -10.16 -12.34
N ALA A 135 -21.85 -9.65 -11.52
CA ALA A 135 -21.97 -8.21 -11.27
C ALA A 135 -20.71 -7.62 -10.61
N ASN A 136 -20.08 -8.34 -9.66
CA ASN A 136 -18.85 -7.90 -9.03
C ASN A 136 -17.66 -7.91 -10.00
N PHE A 137 -17.61 -8.86 -10.91
CA PHE A 137 -16.63 -8.91 -11.99
C PHE A 137 -16.74 -7.67 -12.90
N PHE A 138 -17.93 -7.35 -13.40
CA PHE A 138 -18.12 -6.17 -14.25
C PHE A 138 -17.85 -4.86 -13.49
N ARG A 139 -18.20 -4.80 -12.20
CA ARG A 139 -17.87 -3.64 -11.36
C ARG A 139 -16.35 -3.45 -11.26
N GLN A 140 -15.60 -4.51 -11.11
CA GLN A 140 -14.14 -4.46 -11.03
C GLN A 140 -13.52 -4.06 -12.37
N LEU A 141 -14.03 -4.58 -13.49
CA LEU A 141 -13.60 -4.14 -14.82
C LEU A 141 -13.85 -2.64 -15.03
N GLU A 142 -15.01 -2.14 -14.56
CA GLU A 142 -15.32 -0.70 -14.62
C GLU A 142 -14.34 0.13 -13.77
N VAL A 143 -13.92 -0.37 -12.61
CA VAL A 143 -12.87 0.27 -11.81
C VAL A 143 -11.56 0.38 -12.58
N PHE A 144 -11.10 -0.70 -13.21
CA PHE A 144 -9.87 -0.64 -14.02
C PHE A 144 -10.04 0.21 -15.28
N ARG A 145 -11.22 0.19 -15.89
CA ARG A 145 -11.52 1.07 -17.02
C ARG A 145 -11.40 2.54 -16.63
N ARG A 146 -11.84 2.90 -15.43
CA ARG A 146 -11.90 4.28 -14.95
C ARG A 146 -10.57 4.76 -14.34
N TYR A 147 -9.86 3.89 -13.66
CA TYR A 147 -8.72 4.26 -12.82
C TYR A 147 -7.40 3.57 -13.18
N GLY A 148 -7.42 2.64 -14.12
CA GLY A 148 -6.25 1.92 -14.60
C GLY A 148 -6.10 2.00 -16.11
N THR A 149 -5.46 0.97 -16.70
CA THR A 149 -5.32 0.80 -18.15
C THR A 149 -6.21 -0.38 -18.59
N PRO A 150 -7.37 -0.13 -19.22
CA PRO A 150 -8.37 -1.17 -19.46
C PRO A 150 -7.86 -2.36 -20.24
N LEU A 151 -7.15 -2.12 -21.36
CA LEU A 151 -6.60 -3.19 -22.19
C LEU A 151 -5.59 -4.04 -21.43
N PHE A 152 -4.72 -3.42 -20.65
CA PHE A 152 -3.74 -4.10 -19.81
C PHE A 152 -4.43 -4.99 -18.77
N ALA A 153 -5.48 -4.49 -18.09
CA ALA A 153 -6.26 -5.24 -17.13
C ALA A 153 -6.94 -6.45 -17.79
N VAL A 154 -7.61 -6.25 -18.93
CA VAL A 154 -8.29 -7.34 -19.67
C VAL A 154 -7.30 -8.42 -20.10
N GLN A 155 -6.16 -8.04 -20.67
CA GLN A 155 -5.12 -8.99 -21.10
C GLN A 155 -4.54 -9.76 -19.91
N SER A 156 -4.34 -9.08 -18.78
CA SER A 156 -3.88 -9.71 -17.54
C SER A 156 -4.88 -10.75 -17.03
N PHE A 157 -6.19 -10.43 -17.04
CA PHE A 157 -7.24 -11.38 -16.65
C PHE A 157 -7.37 -12.57 -17.58
N LEU A 158 -7.33 -12.35 -18.90
CA LEU A 158 -7.45 -13.42 -19.88
C LEU A 158 -6.29 -14.42 -19.80
N ALA A 159 -5.12 -13.93 -19.41
CA ALA A 159 -3.93 -14.76 -19.30
C ALA A 159 -3.97 -15.74 -18.12
N GLU A 160 -4.64 -15.38 -17.05
CA GLU A 160 -4.65 -16.12 -15.77
C GLU A 160 -6.08 -16.44 -15.31
N ARG A 161 -6.89 -16.98 -16.23
CA ARG A 161 -8.32 -17.29 -15.96
C ARG A 161 -8.53 -18.13 -14.71
N GLY A 162 -7.63 -19.08 -14.42
CA GLY A 162 -7.69 -19.94 -13.23
C GLY A 162 -7.53 -19.21 -11.90
N LEU A 163 -6.76 -18.11 -11.88
CA LEU A 163 -6.49 -17.33 -10.68
C LEU A 163 -7.47 -16.18 -10.47
N MET A 164 -8.30 -15.88 -11.48
CA MET A 164 -9.23 -14.73 -11.43
C MET A 164 -10.21 -14.81 -10.26
N LYS A 165 -10.72 -16.00 -9.93
CA LYS A 165 -11.61 -16.21 -8.79
C LYS A 165 -10.96 -15.79 -7.48
N ASN A 166 -9.69 -16.16 -7.28
CA ASN A 166 -8.94 -15.86 -6.06
C ASN A 166 -8.64 -14.37 -5.92
N TRP A 167 -8.31 -13.71 -7.04
CA TRP A 167 -8.14 -12.26 -7.08
C TRP A 167 -9.43 -11.52 -6.70
N LEU A 168 -10.58 -11.91 -7.25
CA LEU A 168 -11.87 -11.31 -6.96
C LEU A 168 -12.32 -11.52 -5.50
N THR A 169 -11.93 -12.61 -4.87
CA THR A 169 -12.24 -12.88 -3.46
C THR A 169 -11.29 -12.19 -2.48
N GLY A 170 -10.15 -11.69 -2.95
CA GLY A 170 -9.13 -11.06 -2.12
C GLY A 170 -8.49 -12.00 -1.10
N LYS A 171 -8.53 -13.33 -1.36
CA LYS A 171 -7.97 -14.32 -0.43
C LYS A 171 -6.46 -14.44 -0.60
N GLN A 172 -5.75 -14.35 0.50
CA GLN A 172 -4.33 -14.66 0.59
C GLN A 172 -4.11 -16.16 0.85
N PRO A 173 -3.00 -16.75 0.36
CA PRO A 173 -1.90 -16.19 -0.45
C PRO A 173 -2.20 -16.12 -1.96
N ASP A 174 -3.34 -16.58 -2.40
CA ASP A 174 -3.67 -16.71 -3.83
C ASP A 174 -3.71 -15.35 -4.55
N LEU A 175 -4.09 -14.29 -3.81
CA LEU A 175 -4.10 -12.94 -4.36
C LEU A 175 -2.67 -12.46 -4.69
N ASP A 176 -1.72 -12.60 -3.77
CA ASP A 176 -0.34 -12.22 -4.03
C ASP A 176 0.30 -13.09 -5.11
N ARG A 177 -0.04 -14.40 -5.15
CA ARG A 177 0.40 -15.29 -6.23
C ARG A 177 -0.10 -14.80 -7.59
N HIS A 178 -1.36 -14.37 -7.67
CA HIS A 178 -1.90 -13.79 -8.89
C HIS A 178 -1.17 -12.51 -9.28
N ILE A 179 -1.03 -11.56 -8.36
CA ILE A 179 -0.38 -10.26 -8.60
C ILE A 179 1.08 -10.44 -9.04
N THR A 180 1.85 -11.29 -8.35
CA THR A 180 3.26 -11.54 -8.68
C THR A 180 3.43 -12.26 -10.03
N THR A 181 2.58 -13.24 -10.35
CA THR A 181 2.58 -13.93 -11.65
C THR A 181 2.27 -12.94 -12.78
N GLN A 182 1.28 -12.09 -12.61
CA GLN A 182 0.94 -11.05 -13.59
C GLN A 182 2.07 -10.04 -13.77
N PHE A 183 2.72 -9.63 -12.67
CA PHE A 183 3.85 -8.71 -12.74
C PHE A 183 5.04 -9.29 -13.50
N GLN A 184 5.43 -10.54 -13.21
CA GLN A 184 6.50 -11.24 -13.92
C GLN A 184 6.23 -11.34 -15.42
N ARG A 185 4.98 -11.59 -15.80
CA ARG A 185 4.55 -11.59 -17.19
C ARG A 185 4.61 -10.19 -17.79
N ALA A 186 4.11 -9.19 -17.06
CA ALA A 186 4.03 -7.82 -17.54
C ALA A 186 5.41 -7.21 -17.85
N VAL A 187 6.40 -7.43 -16.99
CA VAL A 187 7.78 -6.94 -17.22
C VAL A 187 8.46 -7.60 -18.42
N ARG A 188 8.02 -8.80 -18.83
CA ARG A 188 8.51 -9.48 -20.03
C ARG A 188 7.80 -9.02 -21.30
N GLN A 189 6.53 -8.68 -21.24
CA GLN A 189 5.68 -8.42 -22.40
C GLN A 189 5.52 -6.94 -22.75
N TYR A 190 5.52 -6.05 -21.76
CA TYR A 190 5.25 -4.64 -21.97
C TYR A 190 6.53 -3.79 -21.86
N PRO A 191 6.69 -2.78 -22.71
CA PRO A 191 7.81 -1.86 -22.59
C PRO A 191 7.64 -0.99 -21.33
N TYR A 192 8.72 -0.89 -20.55
CA TYR A 192 8.79 -0.02 -19.39
C TYR A 192 10.20 0.53 -19.21
N ASP A 193 10.32 1.66 -18.52
CA ASP A 193 11.55 2.18 -17.94
C ASP A 193 11.53 2.01 -16.42
N ILE A 194 10.34 2.11 -15.79
CA ILE A 194 10.11 1.88 -14.37
C ILE A 194 8.93 0.91 -14.22
N ALA A 195 9.15 -0.18 -13.49
CA ALA A 195 8.09 -1.12 -13.10
C ALA A 195 7.94 -1.11 -11.57
N MET A 196 6.71 -0.91 -11.08
CA MET A 196 6.38 -0.80 -9.66
C MET A 196 5.40 -1.91 -9.28
N LEU A 197 5.71 -2.62 -8.20
CA LEU A 197 4.87 -3.67 -7.64
C LEU A 197 4.70 -3.47 -6.14
N HIS A 198 3.47 -3.64 -5.66
CA HIS A 198 3.17 -3.78 -4.24
C HIS A 198 2.42 -5.09 -4.00
N VAL A 199 2.81 -5.84 -2.96
CA VAL A 199 2.16 -7.06 -2.46
C VAL A 199 2.00 -6.97 -0.95
N TYR A 200 0.87 -7.44 -0.42
CA TYR A 200 0.42 -7.18 0.96
C TYR A 200 -0.07 -8.41 1.73
N GLY A 201 0.23 -9.61 1.23
CA GLY A 201 -0.17 -10.84 1.91
C GLY A 201 0.47 -11.03 3.27
N MET A 202 1.73 -10.64 3.42
CA MET A 202 2.45 -10.74 4.68
C MET A 202 1.88 -9.78 5.74
N ASP A 203 1.57 -8.54 5.37
CA ASP A 203 0.86 -7.59 6.24
C ASP A 203 -0.46 -8.17 6.74
N ASN A 204 -1.27 -8.69 5.83
CA ASN A 204 -2.54 -9.33 6.15
C ASN A 204 -2.36 -10.54 7.08
N ALA A 205 -1.31 -11.35 6.88
CA ALA A 205 -1.01 -12.49 7.75
C ALA A 205 -0.58 -12.03 9.14
N LYS A 206 0.29 -11.02 9.24
CA LYS A 206 0.72 -10.42 10.50
C LYS A 206 -0.44 -9.84 11.30
N HIS A 207 -1.40 -9.18 10.63
CA HIS A 207 -2.63 -8.68 11.26
C HIS A 207 -3.55 -9.80 11.75
N THR A 208 -3.60 -10.92 11.05
CA THR A 208 -4.57 -12.00 11.33
C THR A 208 -4.03 -12.99 12.35
N TYR A 209 -2.76 -13.35 12.25
CA TYR A 209 -2.15 -14.46 13.00
C TYR A 209 -1.04 -14.00 13.96
N GLY A 210 -0.60 -12.75 13.84
CA GLY A 210 0.50 -12.18 14.63
C GLY A 210 1.79 -12.04 13.83
N ILE A 211 2.66 -11.14 14.31
CA ILE A 211 3.87 -10.71 13.57
C ILE A 211 4.89 -11.83 13.36
N ASP A 212 5.00 -12.77 14.31
CA ASP A 212 5.95 -13.89 14.27
C ASP A 212 5.26 -15.24 13.96
N SER A 213 4.06 -15.19 13.34
CA SER A 213 3.30 -16.40 13.04
C SER A 213 3.93 -17.20 11.89
N PRO A 214 3.76 -18.55 11.88
CA PRO A 214 4.16 -19.39 10.75
C PRO A 214 3.54 -18.93 9.43
N GLU A 215 2.32 -18.42 9.45
CA GLU A 215 1.61 -17.87 8.30
C GLU A 215 2.33 -16.64 7.74
N ALA A 216 2.76 -15.70 8.59
CA ALA A 216 3.55 -14.53 8.17
C ALA A 216 4.91 -14.96 7.59
N HIS A 217 5.61 -15.90 8.25
CA HIS A 217 6.89 -16.42 7.77
C HIS A 217 6.78 -17.19 6.45
N SER A 218 5.63 -17.82 6.16
CA SER A 218 5.40 -18.51 4.89
C SER A 218 5.44 -17.54 3.69
N PHE A 219 5.06 -16.27 3.89
CA PHE A 219 5.16 -15.25 2.86
C PHE A 219 6.61 -14.85 2.55
N LEU A 220 7.52 -14.89 3.52
CA LEU A 220 8.93 -14.62 3.27
C LEU A 220 9.51 -15.61 2.27
N LYS A 221 9.20 -16.91 2.43
CA LYS A 221 9.61 -17.94 1.47
C LYS A 221 8.97 -17.72 0.10
N PHE A 222 7.68 -17.44 0.06
CA PHE A 222 6.97 -17.16 -1.18
C PHE A 222 7.57 -15.95 -1.91
N TYR A 223 7.90 -14.88 -1.21
CA TYR A 223 8.54 -13.70 -1.79
C TYR A 223 9.98 -13.98 -2.23
N ASP A 224 10.72 -14.82 -1.50
CA ASP A 224 12.05 -15.26 -1.93
C ASP A 224 11.99 -16.00 -3.25
N ASP A 225 11.10 -16.98 -3.41
CA ASP A 225 10.88 -17.71 -4.66
C ASP A 225 10.45 -16.76 -5.81
N PHE A 226 9.61 -15.78 -5.53
CA PHE A 226 9.24 -14.73 -6.48
C PHE A 226 10.45 -13.88 -6.92
N LEU A 227 11.27 -13.44 -5.98
CA LEU A 227 12.48 -12.65 -6.25
C LEU A 227 13.49 -13.46 -7.08
N GLY A 228 13.61 -14.75 -6.86
CA GLY A 228 14.45 -15.63 -7.68
C GLY A 228 14.10 -15.55 -9.16
N ASN A 229 12.80 -15.54 -9.48
CA ASN A 229 12.34 -15.38 -10.86
C ASN A 229 12.63 -13.99 -11.43
N LEU A 230 12.59 -12.93 -10.62
CA LEU A 230 12.96 -11.58 -11.05
C LEU A 230 14.48 -11.43 -11.25
N ILE A 231 15.28 -12.02 -10.37
CA ILE A 231 16.75 -12.05 -10.51
C ILE A 231 17.13 -12.75 -11.82
N ALA A 232 16.56 -13.91 -12.08
CA ALA A 232 16.81 -14.64 -13.35
C ALA A 232 16.42 -13.79 -14.58
N TYR A 233 15.31 -13.07 -14.52
CA TYR A 233 14.92 -12.12 -15.57
C TYR A 233 15.92 -10.97 -15.72
N VAL A 234 16.38 -10.37 -14.63
CA VAL A 234 17.38 -9.30 -14.65
C VAL A 234 18.68 -9.77 -15.28
N ASP A 235 19.15 -10.99 -14.94
CA ASP A 235 20.36 -11.58 -15.47
C ASP A 235 20.23 -11.90 -16.96
N GLU A 236 19.09 -12.43 -17.40
CA GLU A 236 18.76 -12.61 -18.82
C GLU A 236 18.87 -11.30 -19.61
N ARG A 237 18.30 -10.22 -19.07
CA ARG A 237 18.33 -8.90 -19.73
C ARG A 237 19.73 -8.27 -19.70
N LYS A 238 20.49 -8.50 -18.64
CA LYS A 238 21.89 -8.08 -18.54
C LYS A 238 22.77 -8.74 -19.62
N GLN A 239 22.58 -10.03 -19.84
CA GLN A 239 23.26 -10.76 -20.93
C GLN A 239 22.87 -10.21 -22.32
N ALA A 240 21.65 -9.70 -22.48
CA ALA A 240 21.18 -9.03 -23.67
C ALA A 240 21.65 -7.55 -23.80
N GLY A 241 22.57 -7.08 -22.95
CA GLY A 241 23.14 -5.73 -22.97
C GLY A 241 22.27 -4.63 -22.33
N GLU A 242 21.25 -5.01 -21.55
CA GLU A 242 20.43 -4.06 -20.80
C GLU A 242 20.94 -3.88 -19.37
N SER A 243 20.54 -2.78 -18.73
CA SER A 243 20.81 -2.52 -17.31
C SER A 243 19.50 -2.37 -16.57
N ILE A 244 19.20 -3.30 -15.66
CA ILE A 244 18.03 -3.26 -14.80
C ILE A 244 18.50 -3.22 -13.36
N CYS A 245 18.05 -2.22 -12.60
CA CYS A 245 18.15 -2.20 -11.15
C CYS A 245 16.89 -2.86 -10.57
N LEU A 246 17.05 -3.91 -9.79
CA LEU A 246 16.00 -4.53 -8.98
C LEU A 246 16.13 -3.99 -7.56
N MET A 247 15.11 -3.27 -7.09
CA MET A 247 15.02 -2.71 -5.74
C MET A 247 13.86 -3.34 -5.00
N VAL A 248 14.11 -3.83 -3.78
CA VAL A 248 13.09 -4.38 -2.88
C VAL A 248 13.10 -3.58 -1.59
N THR A 249 11.93 -3.18 -1.11
CA THR A 249 11.75 -2.43 0.13
C THR A 249 10.56 -2.94 0.92
N GLY A 250 10.55 -2.73 2.23
CA GLY A 250 9.34 -2.65 3.04
C GLY A 250 8.82 -1.21 3.04
N ASP A 251 7.68 -0.99 3.64
CA ASP A 251 7.06 0.31 3.83
C ASP A 251 6.90 0.65 5.32
N HIS A 252 6.48 -0.28 6.13
CA HIS A 252 6.37 -0.15 7.58
C HIS A 252 6.60 -1.48 8.30
N SER A 253 6.66 -1.42 9.62
CA SER A 253 6.65 -2.57 10.51
C SER A 253 5.29 -2.68 11.20
N GLN A 254 5.10 -3.75 11.97
CA GLN A 254 3.98 -3.91 12.90
C GLN A 254 4.53 -4.22 14.30
N LEU A 255 3.79 -3.80 15.32
CA LEU A 255 4.06 -4.09 16.71
C LEU A 255 2.87 -4.83 17.33
N PRO A 256 3.09 -5.80 18.22
CA PRO A 256 2.01 -6.44 18.93
C PRO A 256 1.32 -5.43 19.86
N VAL A 257 -0.01 -5.45 19.86
CA VAL A 257 -0.82 -4.58 20.73
C VAL A 257 -1.74 -5.42 21.59
N ASN A 258 -1.91 -5.02 22.84
CA ASN A 258 -2.77 -5.70 23.81
C ASN A 258 -3.79 -4.76 24.47
N LYS A 259 -3.80 -3.49 24.08
CA LYS A 259 -4.71 -2.46 24.61
C LYS A 259 -5.24 -1.58 23.49
N ALA A 260 -6.49 -1.13 23.62
CA ALA A 260 -7.10 -0.13 22.77
C ALA A 260 -7.51 1.08 23.58
N ILE A 261 -7.27 2.28 23.03
CA ILE A 261 -7.67 3.55 23.64
C ILE A 261 -8.77 4.17 22.78
N TYR A 262 -9.92 4.45 23.40
CA TYR A 262 -11.08 5.00 22.71
C TYR A 262 -11.15 6.52 22.87
N LEU A 263 -10.26 7.25 22.20
CA LEU A 263 -10.10 8.71 22.33
C LEU A 263 -11.38 9.50 22.08
N ASN A 264 -12.27 9.02 21.19
CA ASN A 264 -13.55 9.70 20.95
C ASN A 264 -14.55 9.53 22.11
N MET A 265 -14.38 8.53 22.97
CA MET A 265 -15.15 8.45 24.22
C MET A 265 -14.75 9.57 25.19
N LEU A 266 -13.44 9.88 25.27
CA LEU A 266 -12.94 11.02 26.02
C LEU A 266 -13.52 12.33 25.47
N LEU A 267 -13.48 12.55 24.15
CA LEU A 267 -14.06 13.75 23.53
C LEU A 267 -15.56 13.88 23.83
N ASN A 268 -16.30 12.77 23.81
CA ASN A 268 -17.71 12.77 24.18
C ASN A 268 -17.92 13.14 25.65
N HIS A 269 -17.10 12.62 26.56
CA HIS A 269 -17.15 12.93 27.99
C HIS A 269 -16.93 14.42 28.27
N ILE A 270 -15.95 15.04 27.60
CA ILE A 270 -15.64 16.46 27.75
C ILE A 270 -16.50 17.39 26.84
N GLY A 271 -17.50 16.83 26.16
CA GLY A 271 -18.50 17.59 25.39
C GLY A 271 -17.98 18.15 24.06
N LEU A 272 -16.90 17.57 23.48
CA LEU A 272 -16.35 17.96 22.17
C LEU A 272 -16.93 17.15 21.00
N CYS A 273 -17.60 16.06 21.28
CA CYS A 273 -18.44 15.35 20.30
C CYS A 273 -19.66 14.73 21.00
N ARG A 274 -20.69 14.40 20.26
CA ARG A 274 -21.94 13.86 20.78
C ARG A 274 -22.41 12.70 19.91
N TYR A 275 -22.76 11.61 20.57
CA TYR A 275 -23.34 10.43 19.93
C TYR A 275 -24.83 10.30 20.30
N LYS A 276 -25.66 9.84 19.33
CA LYS A 276 -27.06 9.51 19.52
C LYS A 276 -27.34 8.16 18.84
N GLY A 277 -27.85 7.19 19.60
CA GLY A 277 -28.10 5.86 19.07
C GLY A 277 -26.87 5.17 18.48
N GLY A 278 -25.68 5.38 19.09
CA GLY A 278 -24.42 4.80 18.61
C GLY A 278 -23.84 5.46 17.35
N LYS A 279 -24.44 6.54 16.85
CA LYS A 279 -23.96 7.30 15.68
C LYS A 279 -23.50 8.68 16.11
N LEU A 280 -22.43 9.19 15.47
CA LEU A 280 -21.99 10.56 15.66
C LEU A 280 -23.12 11.51 15.21
N ALA A 281 -23.60 12.34 16.14
CA ALA A 281 -24.66 13.30 15.88
C ALA A 281 -24.09 14.69 15.59
N ASP A 282 -23.04 15.10 16.34
CA ASP A 282 -22.38 16.40 16.18
C ASP A 282 -20.98 16.34 16.80
N TRP A 283 -20.10 17.28 16.42
CA TRP A 283 -18.73 17.36 16.92
C TRP A 283 -18.14 18.76 16.72
N ASP A 284 -17.36 19.21 17.68
CA ASP A 284 -16.42 20.34 17.56
C ASP A 284 -14.99 19.82 17.31
N ALA A 285 -14.70 18.65 17.89
CA ALA A 285 -13.46 17.91 17.63
C ALA A 285 -13.70 16.40 17.60
N ILE A 286 -12.89 15.70 16.79
CA ILE A 286 -12.94 14.24 16.67
C ILE A 286 -11.56 13.69 16.35
N PHE A 287 -11.21 12.56 16.95
CA PHE A 287 -10.02 11.82 16.59
C PHE A 287 -10.30 10.88 15.40
N ALA A 288 -9.45 10.96 14.39
CA ALA A 288 -9.34 9.94 13.34
C ALA A 288 -8.16 9.01 13.66
N PRO A 289 -8.41 7.72 13.92
CA PRO A 289 -7.36 6.77 14.26
C PRO A 289 -6.46 6.50 13.05
N CYS A 290 -5.17 6.32 13.34
CA CYS A 290 -4.12 5.91 12.41
C CYS A 290 -3.30 4.80 13.09
N ASP A 291 -3.94 3.70 13.45
CA ASP A 291 -3.41 2.56 14.21
C ASP A 291 -2.76 2.98 15.53
N GLY A 292 -1.43 2.99 15.63
CA GLY A 292 -0.71 3.42 16.85
C GLY A 292 -0.73 4.92 17.12
N SER A 293 -1.48 5.72 16.35
CA SER A 293 -1.62 7.17 16.48
C SER A 293 -3.03 7.64 16.13
N ALA A 294 -3.31 8.92 16.36
CA ALA A 294 -4.57 9.53 15.93
C ALA A 294 -4.37 11.01 15.60
N TYR A 295 -5.09 11.49 14.59
CA TYR A 295 -5.18 12.93 14.30
C TYR A 295 -6.42 13.52 14.96
N LEU A 296 -6.24 14.63 15.69
CA LEU A 296 -7.35 15.44 16.19
C LEU A 296 -7.79 16.41 15.10
N TYR A 297 -9.01 16.24 14.61
CA TYR A 297 -9.66 17.18 13.72
C TYR A 297 -10.54 18.15 14.54
N VAL A 298 -10.40 19.44 14.25
CA VAL A 298 -11.20 20.51 14.87
C VAL A 298 -12.07 21.13 13.79
N LYS A 299 -13.39 21.17 14.03
CA LYS A 299 -14.38 21.61 13.06
C LYS A 299 -14.20 23.07 12.65
N HIS A 300 -13.90 23.91 13.64
CA HIS A 300 -13.72 25.35 13.45
C HIS A 300 -12.27 25.74 13.71
N PRO A 301 -11.48 26.08 12.68
CA PRO A 301 -10.04 26.35 12.83
C PRO A 301 -9.70 27.40 13.89
N GLY A 302 -10.55 28.44 14.05
CA GLY A 302 -10.36 29.46 15.06
C GLY A 302 -10.43 28.98 16.52
N GLN A 303 -10.97 27.78 16.76
CA GLN A 303 -11.08 27.17 18.09
C GLN A 303 -9.96 26.16 18.39
N THR A 304 -9.04 25.94 17.45
CA THR A 304 -8.04 24.87 17.56
C THR A 304 -7.23 24.94 18.85
N ALA A 305 -6.72 26.10 19.21
CA ALA A 305 -5.92 26.25 20.44
C ALA A 305 -6.71 25.92 21.72
N ALA A 306 -7.94 26.38 21.82
CA ALA A 306 -8.81 26.13 22.97
C ALA A 306 -9.20 24.64 23.07
N VAL A 307 -9.53 24.02 21.93
CA VAL A 307 -9.84 22.58 21.85
C VAL A 307 -8.64 21.73 22.23
N VAL A 308 -7.45 22.01 21.67
CA VAL A 308 -6.22 21.29 21.98
C VAL A 308 -5.89 21.39 23.47
N HIS A 309 -6.02 22.58 24.07
CA HIS A 309 -5.80 22.77 25.51
C HIS A 309 -6.75 21.90 26.35
N ARG A 310 -8.06 21.90 26.04
CA ARG A 310 -9.04 21.05 26.73
C ARG A 310 -8.74 19.55 26.61
N VAL A 311 -8.35 19.11 25.41
CA VAL A 311 -7.99 17.71 25.16
C VAL A 311 -6.73 17.31 25.93
N HIS A 312 -5.67 18.15 25.93
CA HIS A 312 -4.46 17.88 26.70
C HIS A 312 -4.74 17.78 28.20
N LYS A 313 -5.59 18.67 28.75
CA LYS A 313 -5.99 18.59 30.15
C LYS A 313 -6.69 17.26 30.45
N ALA A 314 -7.64 16.86 29.63
CA ALA A 314 -8.40 15.63 29.82
C ALA A 314 -7.59 14.33 29.59
N LEU A 315 -6.48 14.40 28.85
CA LEU A 315 -5.55 13.28 28.67
C LEU A 315 -4.56 13.14 29.84
N ALA A 316 -4.36 14.19 30.62
CA ALA A 316 -3.47 14.20 31.78
C ALA A 316 -4.16 13.76 33.09
N GLU A 317 -5.49 13.79 33.14
CA GLU A 317 -6.36 13.29 34.23
C GLU A 317 -6.60 11.78 34.08
#